data_7cf9fff5508cd95efaa936f27811a44e
#
_entry.id   7cf9fff5508cd95efaa936f27811a44e
#
_cell.length_a   1.000
_cell.length_b   1.000
_cell.length_c   1.000
_cell.angle_alpha   90.00
_cell.angle_beta   90.00
_cell.angle_gamma   90.00
#
_symmetry.space_group_name_H-M   'P 1'
#
loop_
_entity.id
_entity.type
_entity.pdbx_description
1 polymer ?
#
loop_
_entity_poly.entity_id
_entity_poly.type
_entity_poly.pdbx_seq_one_letter_code
_entity_poly.pdbx_strand_id
1 'polypeptide(L)'
;MDLALNTQAKKTGPRDASTLILVRFDGQTPRILMGQRHNSHIFMPNKYVFPGGRLEAADCRKGFGQKLDPITIEKLKLRMRARPTSSLAAGLLVAAIRETYEETGLLVGRSDTNAPPDLSCLIYFGRAITPPGRSRRFDSRFFVANATHITNLDNPHPLDEAELLKLSWVTLAEALDLNLPSITRDILGLLQPHIERNCLPPVDCPVSFHHNIASTWAVEMLSLAKT
;
A
#
# COMPACT_ATOMS: atom_id res chain seq x y z
N MET A 1 -24.82 44.12 8.59
CA MET A 1 -24.06 43.55 9.72
C MET A 1 -24.07 42.03 9.55
N ASP A 2 -23.19 41.57 8.62
CA ASP A 2 -23.14 40.17 8.22
C ASP A 2 -22.14 39.42 9.07
N LEU A 3 -22.66 38.52 9.89
CA LEU A 3 -21.88 37.54 10.65
C LEU A 3 -21.42 36.45 9.67
N ALA A 4 -20.22 36.61 9.12
CA ALA A 4 -19.54 35.54 8.41
C ALA A 4 -19.28 34.38 9.38
N LEU A 5 -20.09 33.36 9.28
CA LEU A 5 -19.86 32.05 9.94
C LEU A 5 -18.58 31.45 9.40
N ASN A 6 -17.48 31.66 10.13
CA ASN A 6 -16.19 31.06 9.88
C ASN A 6 -16.27 29.55 10.25
N THR A 7 -16.77 28.74 9.31
CA THR A 7 -16.75 27.28 9.40
C THR A 7 -15.32 26.79 9.22
N GLN A 8 -14.54 26.81 10.31
CA GLN A 8 -13.27 26.07 10.37
C GLN A 8 -13.57 24.60 10.11
N ALA A 9 -13.31 24.14 8.90
CA ALA A 9 -13.37 22.73 8.55
C ALA A 9 -12.55 21.95 9.57
N LYS A 10 -13.20 21.09 10.34
CA LYS A 10 -12.59 20.22 11.35
C LYS A 10 -11.41 19.50 10.68
N LYS A 11 -10.17 19.81 11.06
CA LYS A 11 -8.96 19.15 10.53
C LYS A 11 -9.01 17.68 10.91
N THR A 12 -9.57 16.86 10.04
CA THR A 12 -9.58 15.41 10.22
C THR A 12 -8.15 14.89 10.08
N GLY A 13 -7.72 14.05 11.03
CA GLY A 13 -6.41 13.40 10.99
C GLY A 13 -6.26 12.53 9.73
N PRO A 14 -5.04 12.11 9.37
CA PRO A 14 -4.83 11.19 8.24
C PRO A 14 -5.56 9.86 8.50
N ARG A 15 -6.18 9.32 7.44
CA ARG A 15 -6.89 8.03 7.49
C ARG A 15 -5.93 6.90 7.21
N ASP A 16 -6.05 5.79 7.93
CA ASP A 16 -5.27 4.59 7.66
C ASP A 16 -5.60 4.05 6.27
N ALA A 17 -4.56 3.66 5.54
CA ALA A 17 -4.63 3.14 4.19
C ALA A 17 -3.54 2.09 3.95
N SER A 18 -3.74 1.27 2.93
CA SER A 18 -2.82 0.21 2.53
C SER A 18 -2.61 0.23 1.03
N THR A 19 -1.40 -0.09 0.61
CA THR A 19 -0.98 -0.13 -0.79
C THR A 19 -0.17 -1.39 -1.00
N LEU A 20 -0.43 -2.13 -2.08
CA LEU A 20 0.27 -3.36 -2.41
C LEU A 20 1.12 -3.21 -3.67
N ILE A 21 2.40 -3.50 -3.54
CA ILE A 21 3.38 -3.54 -4.62
C ILE A 21 3.55 -5.00 -5.02
N LEU A 22 3.05 -5.37 -6.20
CA LEU A 22 3.20 -6.70 -6.75
C LEU A 22 4.40 -6.73 -7.70
N VAL A 23 5.32 -7.68 -7.49
CA VAL A 23 6.53 -7.84 -8.29
C VAL A 23 6.55 -9.21 -8.94
N ARG A 24 6.78 -9.26 -10.25
CA ARG A 24 7.00 -10.48 -11.04
C ARG A 24 8.48 -10.70 -11.31
N PHE A 25 8.92 -11.94 -11.14
CA PHE A 25 10.29 -12.38 -11.43
C PHE A 25 10.35 -13.51 -12.48
N ASP A 26 9.27 -13.75 -13.19
CA ASP A 26 9.10 -14.84 -14.15
C ASP A 26 9.65 -14.53 -15.56
N GLY A 27 10.25 -13.35 -15.75
CA GLY A 27 10.88 -12.92 -17.00
C GLY A 27 12.36 -12.58 -16.82
N GLN A 28 13.00 -12.14 -17.91
CA GLN A 28 14.41 -11.70 -17.87
C GLN A 28 14.62 -10.46 -16.98
N THR A 29 13.62 -9.60 -16.90
CA THR A 29 13.63 -8.38 -16.09
C THR A 29 12.42 -8.36 -15.18
N PRO A 30 12.59 -8.13 -13.86
CA PRO A 30 11.47 -8.00 -12.94
C PRO A 30 10.51 -6.88 -13.34
N ARG A 31 9.22 -7.11 -13.10
CA ARG A 31 8.16 -6.15 -13.42
C ARG A 31 7.29 -5.88 -12.22
N ILE A 32 6.78 -4.66 -12.14
CA ILE A 32 5.93 -4.16 -11.07
C ILE A 32 4.57 -3.81 -11.65
N LEU A 33 3.49 -4.20 -10.97
CA LEU A 33 2.13 -3.82 -11.36
C LEU A 33 1.86 -2.36 -10.99
N MET A 34 1.46 -1.56 -11.98
CA MET A 34 1.04 -0.18 -11.78
C MET A 34 -0.20 0.15 -12.60
N GLY A 35 -0.99 1.10 -12.12
CA GLY A 35 -2.15 1.61 -12.85
C GLY A 35 -2.22 3.13 -12.81
N GLN A 36 -2.83 3.73 -13.82
CA GLN A 36 -3.06 5.17 -13.89
C GLN A 36 -4.40 5.52 -13.24
N ARG A 37 -4.40 6.41 -12.25
CA ARG A 37 -5.64 6.93 -11.66
C ARG A 37 -6.44 7.73 -12.69
N HIS A 38 -7.74 7.49 -12.71
CA HIS A 38 -8.63 8.24 -13.60
C HIS A 38 -8.54 9.75 -13.32
N ASN A 39 -8.72 10.57 -14.35
CA ASN A 39 -8.65 12.04 -14.26
C ASN A 39 -9.73 12.67 -13.35
N SER A 40 -10.86 11.99 -13.15
CA SER A 40 -11.94 12.40 -12.25
C SER A 40 -11.63 12.24 -10.77
N HIS A 41 -10.53 11.56 -10.40
CA HIS A 41 -10.15 11.39 -9.01
C HIS A 41 -9.74 12.73 -8.37
N ILE A 42 -10.32 13.01 -7.19
CA ILE A 42 -10.00 14.24 -6.42
C ILE A 42 -8.57 14.21 -5.88
N PHE A 43 -7.99 13.02 -5.66
CA PHE A 43 -6.65 12.85 -5.09
C PHE A 43 -5.70 12.23 -6.12
N MET A 44 -4.66 12.97 -6.50
CA MET A 44 -3.62 12.57 -7.46
C MET A 44 -4.16 12.07 -8.81
N PRO A 45 -4.97 12.86 -9.56
CA PRO A 45 -5.46 12.47 -10.87
C PRO A 45 -4.32 12.27 -11.86
N ASN A 46 -4.49 11.35 -12.82
CA ASN A 46 -3.52 11.04 -13.88
C ASN A 46 -2.14 10.55 -13.41
N LYS A 47 -1.96 10.27 -12.11
CA LYS A 47 -0.74 9.68 -11.57
C LYS A 47 -0.77 8.16 -11.70
N TYR A 48 0.40 7.58 -11.96
CA TYR A 48 0.59 6.15 -11.84
C TYR A 48 0.87 5.78 -10.38
N VAL A 49 0.16 4.78 -9.91
CA VAL A 49 0.21 4.32 -8.52
C VAL A 49 0.17 2.79 -8.46
N PHE A 50 0.50 2.25 -7.31
CA PHE A 50 0.20 0.87 -6.96
C PHE A 50 -1.27 0.74 -6.54
N PRO A 51 -1.90 -0.43 -6.66
CA PRO A 51 -3.21 -0.69 -6.09
C PRO A 51 -3.25 -0.40 -4.59
N GLY A 52 -4.37 0.17 -4.12
CA GLY A 52 -4.52 0.42 -2.70
C GLY A 52 -5.51 1.51 -2.34
N GLY A 53 -6.01 1.43 -1.11
CA GLY A 53 -7.01 2.35 -0.62
C GLY A 53 -7.14 2.37 0.90
N ARG A 54 -8.30 2.74 1.39
CA ARG A 54 -8.53 3.01 2.82
C ARG A 54 -8.79 1.73 3.60
N LEU A 55 -8.28 1.70 4.82
CA LEU A 55 -8.71 0.70 5.79
C LEU A 55 -10.20 0.91 6.13
N GLU A 56 -10.95 -0.17 6.11
CA GLU A 56 -12.35 -0.24 6.54
C GLU A 56 -12.49 -1.04 7.85
N ALA A 57 -13.56 -0.77 8.60
CA ALA A 57 -13.83 -1.52 9.83
C ALA A 57 -14.07 -3.02 9.58
N ALA A 58 -14.56 -3.36 8.39
CA ALA A 58 -14.74 -4.76 7.97
C ALA A 58 -13.42 -5.50 7.82
N ASP A 59 -12.35 -4.81 7.37
CA ASP A 59 -11.03 -5.41 7.18
C ASP A 59 -10.44 -5.90 8.51
N CYS A 60 -10.60 -5.11 9.58
CA CYS A 60 -10.15 -5.49 10.91
C CYS A 60 -10.85 -6.75 11.44
N ARG A 61 -12.13 -6.94 11.09
CA ARG A 61 -12.87 -8.17 11.46
C ARG A 61 -12.44 -9.36 10.64
N LYS A 62 -12.23 -9.19 9.33
CA LYS A 62 -11.78 -10.24 8.41
C LYS A 62 -10.34 -10.68 8.66
N GLY A 63 -9.48 -9.82 9.22
CA GLY A 63 -8.11 -10.16 9.57
C GLY A 63 -7.97 -11.10 10.77
N PHE A 64 -9.03 -11.28 11.55
CA PHE A 64 -9.00 -12.17 12.71
C PHE A 64 -8.95 -13.64 12.28
N GLY A 65 -7.98 -14.40 12.81
CA GLY A 65 -7.81 -15.83 12.51
C GLY A 65 -7.12 -16.15 11.18
N GLN A 66 -6.65 -15.14 10.42
CA GLN A 66 -5.90 -15.35 9.19
C GLN A 66 -4.46 -15.80 9.48
N LYS A 67 -3.85 -16.48 8.48
CA LYS A 67 -2.42 -16.79 8.52
C LYS A 67 -1.62 -15.50 8.36
N LEU A 68 -0.82 -15.18 9.36
CA LEU A 68 -0.08 -13.93 9.49
C LEU A 68 1.39 -14.21 9.78
N ASP A 69 2.28 -13.38 9.25
CA ASP A 69 3.66 -13.36 9.69
C ASP A 69 3.78 -12.53 11.00
N PRO A 70 4.32 -13.11 12.09
CA PRO A 70 4.42 -12.42 13.39
C PRO A 70 5.32 -11.18 13.33
N ILE A 71 6.42 -11.21 12.57
CA ILE A 71 7.34 -10.07 12.41
C ILE A 71 6.62 -8.91 11.74
N THR A 72 5.87 -9.18 10.68
CA THR A 72 5.05 -8.18 9.99
C THR A 72 4.03 -7.52 10.93
N ILE A 73 3.35 -8.30 11.77
CA ILE A 73 2.39 -7.77 12.75
C ILE A 73 3.07 -6.86 13.76
N GLU A 74 4.20 -7.27 14.33
CA GLU A 74 4.91 -6.44 15.32
C GLU A 74 5.50 -5.17 14.68
N LYS A 75 6.03 -5.25 13.46
CA LYS A 75 6.47 -4.05 12.71
C LYS A 75 5.32 -3.08 12.46
N LEU A 76 4.12 -3.55 12.11
CA LEU A 76 2.95 -2.71 11.89
C LEU A 76 2.49 -1.96 13.13
N LYS A 77 2.71 -2.51 14.33
CA LYS A 77 2.41 -1.85 15.60
C LYS A 77 3.35 -0.69 15.92
N LEU A 78 4.55 -0.67 15.34
CA LEU A 78 5.53 0.40 15.58
C LEU A 78 4.97 1.77 15.17
N ARG A 79 5.04 2.74 16.09
CA ARG A 79 4.60 4.13 15.85
C ARG A 79 3.15 4.24 15.34
N MET A 80 2.29 3.23 15.61
CA MET A 80 0.88 3.28 15.26
C MET A 80 0.21 4.47 15.95
N ARG A 81 -0.61 5.24 15.21
CA ARG A 81 -1.26 6.46 15.75
C ARG A 81 -2.44 6.14 16.67
N ALA A 82 -3.17 5.08 16.38
CA ALA A 82 -4.19 4.53 17.25
C ALA A 82 -3.54 3.53 18.24
N ARG A 83 -4.34 3.04 19.21
CA ARG A 83 -3.90 1.95 20.09
C ARG A 83 -3.42 0.76 19.24
N PRO A 84 -2.16 0.31 19.37
CA PRO A 84 -1.64 -0.78 18.57
C PRO A 84 -2.31 -2.10 18.96
N THR A 85 -3.01 -2.70 18.00
CA THR A 85 -3.65 -4.01 18.16
C THR A 85 -3.33 -4.91 16.98
N SER A 86 -3.28 -6.22 17.21
CA SER A 86 -3.09 -7.20 16.12
C SER A 86 -4.25 -7.17 15.13
N SER A 87 -5.48 -6.87 15.58
CA SER A 87 -6.64 -6.73 14.70
C SER A 87 -6.49 -5.56 13.73
N LEU A 88 -6.01 -4.39 14.19
CA LEU A 88 -5.75 -3.24 13.33
C LEU A 88 -4.60 -3.55 12.34
N ALA A 89 -3.54 -4.19 12.81
CA ALA A 89 -2.41 -4.60 11.96
C ALA A 89 -2.86 -5.59 10.88
N ALA A 90 -3.61 -6.64 11.25
CA ALA A 90 -4.18 -7.60 10.30
C ALA A 90 -5.15 -6.93 9.32
N GLY A 91 -5.99 -6.00 9.79
CA GLY A 91 -6.90 -5.23 8.95
C GLY A 91 -6.19 -4.46 7.83
N LEU A 92 -5.00 -3.90 8.12
CA LEU A 92 -4.20 -3.22 7.09
C LEU A 92 -3.71 -4.17 5.99
N LEU A 93 -3.37 -5.42 6.32
CA LEU A 93 -3.01 -6.44 5.34
C LEU A 93 -4.23 -6.87 4.51
N VAL A 94 -5.39 -7.07 5.16
CA VAL A 94 -6.65 -7.37 4.46
C VAL A 94 -7.04 -6.24 3.51
N ALA A 95 -6.95 -4.98 3.95
CA ALA A 95 -7.22 -3.81 3.11
C ALA A 95 -6.36 -3.79 1.85
N ALA A 96 -5.05 -4.10 1.97
CA ALA A 96 -4.15 -4.16 0.82
C ALA A 96 -4.62 -5.19 -0.23
N ILE A 97 -5.02 -6.40 0.21
CA ILE A 97 -5.51 -7.46 -0.69
C ILE A 97 -6.89 -7.11 -1.27
N ARG A 98 -7.81 -6.59 -0.44
CA ARG A 98 -9.15 -6.20 -0.90
C ARG A 98 -9.09 -5.12 -1.97
N GLU A 99 -8.38 -4.03 -1.72
CA GLU A 99 -8.23 -2.93 -2.68
C GLU A 99 -7.53 -3.40 -3.95
N THR A 100 -6.51 -4.26 -3.84
CA THR A 100 -5.87 -4.86 -5.02
C THR A 100 -6.87 -5.65 -5.85
N TYR A 101 -7.74 -6.45 -5.23
CA TYR A 101 -8.78 -7.17 -5.95
C TYR A 101 -9.81 -6.22 -6.59
N GLU A 102 -10.30 -5.24 -5.85
CA GLU A 102 -11.29 -4.26 -6.32
C GLU A 102 -10.78 -3.42 -7.50
N GLU A 103 -9.48 -3.08 -7.51
CA GLU A 103 -8.88 -2.24 -8.55
C GLU A 103 -8.28 -3.03 -9.74
N THR A 104 -8.00 -4.34 -9.57
CA THR A 104 -7.26 -5.11 -10.59
C THR A 104 -7.89 -6.46 -10.97
N GLY A 105 -8.85 -6.96 -10.19
CA GLY A 105 -9.42 -8.30 -10.34
C GLY A 105 -8.49 -9.45 -9.95
N LEU A 106 -7.29 -9.16 -9.41
CA LEU A 106 -6.29 -10.16 -9.04
C LEU A 106 -6.55 -10.77 -7.67
N LEU A 107 -6.49 -12.10 -7.58
CA LEU A 107 -6.63 -12.88 -6.34
C LEU A 107 -5.24 -13.13 -5.72
N VAL A 108 -4.86 -12.33 -4.72
CA VAL A 108 -3.58 -12.46 -4.02
C VAL A 108 -3.74 -13.30 -2.76
N GLY A 109 -2.92 -14.33 -2.59
CA GLY A 109 -2.88 -15.17 -1.40
C GLY A 109 -4.15 -16.01 -1.17
N ARG A 110 -5.03 -16.17 -2.16
CA ARG A 110 -6.27 -16.95 -2.05
C ARG A 110 -6.64 -17.64 -3.36
N SER A 111 -7.37 -18.76 -3.27
CA SER A 111 -7.81 -19.55 -4.43
C SER A 111 -8.99 -18.95 -5.17
N ASP A 112 -9.90 -18.29 -4.45
CA ASP A 112 -11.12 -17.68 -4.98
C ASP A 112 -11.56 -16.49 -4.11
N THR A 113 -12.65 -15.83 -4.47
CA THR A 113 -13.17 -14.63 -3.79
C THR A 113 -13.68 -14.90 -2.37
N ASN A 114 -14.08 -16.11 -2.05
CA ASN A 114 -14.64 -16.50 -0.75
C ASN A 114 -13.58 -17.09 0.17
N ALA A 115 -12.46 -17.57 -0.39
CA ALA A 115 -11.38 -18.15 0.40
C ALA A 115 -10.70 -17.06 1.26
N PRO A 116 -10.35 -17.39 2.52
CA PRO A 116 -9.57 -16.49 3.36
C PRO A 116 -8.16 -16.32 2.77
N PRO A 117 -7.63 -15.08 2.67
CA PRO A 117 -6.31 -14.87 2.12
C PRO A 117 -5.20 -15.31 3.08
N ASP A 118 -4.12 -15.86 2.53
CA ASP A 118 -2.85 -16.02 3.24
C ASP A 118 -2.14 -14.65 3.27
N LEU A 119 -2.23 -13.95 4.39
CA LEU A 119 -1.64 -12.63 4.57
C LEU A 119 -0.13 -12.69 4.84
N SER A 120 0.43 -13.88 5.09
CA SER A 120 1.87 -14.05 5.37
C SER A 120 2.75 -13.81 4.14
N CYS A 121 2.15 -13.75 2.93
CA CYS A 121 2.86 -13.39 1.70
C CYS A 121 3.18 -11.89 1.58
N LEU A 122 2.64 -11.03 2.46
CA LEU A 122 2.81 -9.58 2.43
C LEU A 122 3.96 -9.13 3.33
N ILE A 123 4.94 -8.47 2.74
CA ILE A 123 6.08 -7.88 3.46
C ILE A 123 5.80 -6.40 3.70
N TYR A 124 5.79 -5.97 4.97
CA TYR A 124 5.66 -4.55 5.30
C TYR A 124 6.97 -3.82 5.07
N PHE A 125 6.98 -2.92 4.06
CA PHE A 125 8.19 -2.32 3.53
C PHE A 125 8.28 -0.81 3.77
N GLY A 126 7.17 -0.08 3.70
CA GLY A 126 7.18 1.37 3.84
C GLY A 126 5.91 1.94 4.47
N ARG A 127 6.02 3.15 5.00
CA ARG A 127 4.90 3.91 5.55
C ARG A 127 5.05 5.39 5.19
N ALA A 128 3.95 6.03 4.83
CA ALA A 128 3.95 7.47 4.57
C ALA A 128 2.71 8.15 5.12
N ILE A 129 2.90 9.28 5.81
CA ILE A 129 1.80 10.13 6.26
C ILE A 129 1.75 11.38 5.38
N THR A 130 0.63 11.58 4.70
CA THR A 130 0.41 12.78 3.89
C THR A 130 0.63 14.05 4.72
N PRO A 131 1.43 15.01 4.24
CA PRO A 131 1.70 16.25 4.96
C PRO A 131 0.43 17.02 5.35
N PRO A 132 0.49 17.83 6.42
CA PRO A 132 -0.57 18.79 6.73
C PRO A 132 -0.88 19.74 5.56
N GLY A 133 -2.10 20.28 5.52
CA GLY A 133 -2.50 21.24 4.48
C GLY A 133 -3.01 20.61 3.18
N ARG A 134 -3.00 19.27 3.04
CA ARG A 134 -3.63 18.59 1.90
C ARG A 134 -5.12 18.35 2.17
N SER A 135 -5.95 18.44 1.12
CA SER A 135 -7.41 18.24 1.18
C SER A 135 -7.80 16.84 1.66
N ARG A 136 -7.00 15.83 1.31
CA ARG A 136 -7.11 14.45 1.81
C ARG A 136 -5.77 14.00 2.34
N ARG A 137 -5.80 13.34 3.51
CA ARG A 137 -4.59 12.85 4.17
C ARG A 137 -4.75 11.39 4.51
N PHE A 138 -3.69 10.62 4.22
CA PHE A 138 -3.59 9.20 4.49
C PHE A 138 -2.35 8.90 5.32
N ASP A 139 -2.44 7.85 6.09
CA ASP A 139 -1.36 7.16 6.77
C ASP A 139 -1.23 5.79 6.07
N SER A 140 -0.51 5.77 4.97
CA SER A 140 -0.44 4.63 4.05
C SER A 140 0.68 3.68 4.43
N ARG A 141 0.37 2.37 4.48
CA ARG A 141 1.35 1.28 4.59
C ARG A 141 1.58 0.68 3.22
N PHE A 142 2.84 0.52 2.87
CA PHE A 142 3.25 -0.11 1.62
C PHE A 142 3.70 -1.53 1.91
N PHE A 143 3.02 -2.47 1.28
CA PHE A 143 3.36 -3.89 1.33
C PHE A 143 3.95 -4.32 -0.01
N VAL A 144 4.83 -5.32 0.02
CA VAL A 144 5.40 -5.93 -1.19
C VAL A 144 5.05 -7.41 -1.18
N ALA A 145 4.68 -7.96 -2.34
CA ALA A 145 4.46 -9.39 -2.51
C ALA A 145 4.95 -9.86 -3.88
N ASN A 146 5.34 -11.14 -3.96
CA ASN A 146 5.67 -11.79 -5.22
C ASN A 146 4.38 -12.12 -5.98
N ALA A 147 4.35 -11.89 -7.28
CA ALA A 147 3.22 -12.23 -8.14
C ALA A 147 2.93 -13.75 -8.21
N THR A 148 3.85 -14.60 -7.76
CA THR A 148 3.60 -16.05 -7.59
C THR A 148 2.48 -16.36 -6.60
N HIS A 149 2.11 -15.41 -5.73
CA HIS A 149 0.95 -15.52 -4.83
C HIS A 149 -0.37 -15.12 -5.47
N ILE A 150 -0.38 -14.75 -6.76
CA ILE A 150 -1.59 -14.46 -7.53
C ILE A 150 -2.06 -15.74 -8.21
N THR A 151 -3.26 -16.18 -7.91
CA THR A 151 -3.80 -17.46 -8.42
C THR A 151 -4.47 -17.33 -9.80
N ASN A 152 -4.87 -16.13 -10.19
CA ASN A 152 -5.55 -15.84 -11.46
C ASN A 152 -4.78 -14.81 -12.31
N LEU A 153 -3.44 -14.84 -12.27
CA LEU A 153 -2.58 -13.85 -12.92
C LEU A 153 -2.85 -13.71 -14.43
N ASP A 154 -3.07 -14.84 -15.12
CA ASP A 154 -3.31 -14.86 -16.57
C ASP A 154 -4.78 -14.61 -16.96
N ASN A 155 -5.70 -14.62 -15.99
CA ASN A 155 -7.11 -14.38 -16.19
C ASN A 155 -7.72 -13.60 -15.01
N PRO A 156 -7.39 -12.31 -14.84
CA PRO A 156 -7.97 -11.48 -13.81
C PRO A 156 -9.48 -11.40 -13.93
N HIS A 157 -10.19 -11.27 -12.82
CA HIS A 157 -11.63 -11.09 -12.85
C HIS A 157 -12.00 -9.78 -13.53
N PRO A 158 -13.03 -9.75 -14.38
CA PRO A 158 -13.52 -8.50 -14.96
C PRO A 158 -14.01 -7.55 -13.87
N LEU A 159 -13.78 -6.26 -14.07
CA LEU A 159 -14.23 -5.19 -13.18
C LEU A 159 -15.33 -4.39 -13.86
N ASP A 160 -16.42 -4.13 -13.13
CA ASP A 160 -17.55 -3.32 -13.64
C ASP A 160 -17.14 -1.85 -13.82
N GLU A 161 -16.35 -1.30 -12.87
CA GLU A 161 -15.79 0.05 -12.92
C GLU A 161 -14.31 0.00 -12.51
N ALA A 162 -13.42 0.39 -13.41
CA ALA A 162 -12.00 0.41 -13.13
C ALA A 162 -11.58 1.76 -12.50
N GLU A 163 -11.19 1.78 -11.22
CA GLU A 163 -10.57 2.94 -10.58
C GLU A 163 -9.18 3.23 -11.15
N LEU A 164 -8.43 2.19 -11.51
CA LEU A 164 -7.14 2.27 -12.16
C LEU A 164 -7.26 1.93 -13.64
N LEU A 165 -6.87 2.91 -14.47
CA LEU A 165 -6.74 2.73 -15.91
C LEU A 165 -5.35 2.22 -16.26
N LYS A 166 -5.21 1.64 -17.46
CA LYS A 166 -3.91 1.24 -18.01
C LYS A 166 -3.07 0.40 -17.04
N LEU A 167 -3.73 -0.56 -16.36
CA LEU A 167 -3.01 -1.54 -15.56
C LEU A 167 -1.95 -2.24 -16.42
N SER A 168 -0.70 -2.20 -15.97
CA SER A 168 0.41 -2.81 -16.71
C SER A 168 1.53 -3.25 -15.78
N TRP A 169 2.20 -4.32 -16.21
CA TRP A 169 3.42 -4.81 -15.60
C TRP A 169 4.61 -4.09 -16.27
N VAL A 170 5.22 -3.16 -15.56
CA VAL A 170 6.33 -2.33 -16.05
C VAL A 170 7.64 -2.70 -15.36
N THR A 171 8.76 -2.56 -16.04
CA THR A 171 10.09 -2.65 -15.41
C THR A 171 10.29 -1.46 -14.46
N LEU A 172 11.28 -1.55 -13.57
CA LEU A 172 11.62 -0.43 -12.68
C LEU A 172 11.99 0.84 -13.47
N ALA A 173 12.74 0.70 -14.55
CA ALA A 173 13.13 1.83 -15.42
C ALA A 173 11.90 2.49 -16.04
N GLU A 174 11.02 1.72 -16.67
CA GLU A 174 9.75 2.22 -17.22
C GLU A 174 8.90 2.89 -16.13
N ALA A 175 8.81 2.29 -14.93
CA ALA A 175 8.07 2.86 -13.82
C ALA A 175 8.58 4.25 -13.40
N LEU A 176 9.90 4.43 -13.33
CA LEU A 176 10.53 5.70 -12.95
C LEU A 176 10.33 6.82 -13.98
N ASP A 177 10.03 6.49 -15.25
CA ASP A 177 9.69 7.44 -16.31
C ASP A 177 8.21 7.88 -16.29
N LEU A 178 7.36 7.16 -15.54
CA LEU A 178 5.96 7.50 -15.41
C LEU A 178 5.73 8.75 -14.54
N ASN A 179 4.54 9.35 -14.69
CA ASN A 179 4.10 10.47 -13.85
C ASN A 179 3.70 10.00 -12.46
N LEU A 180 4.70 9.84 -11.58
CA LEU A 180 4.54 9.29 -10.22
C LEU A 180 4.29 10.38 -9.17
N PRO A 181 3.57 10.05 -8.07
CA PRO A 181 3.70 10.78 -6.81
C PRO A 181 5.14 10.67 -6.28
N SER A 182 5.63 11.69 -5.56
CA SER A 182 6.99 11.67 -4.97
C SER A 182 7.20 10.44 -4.08
N ILE A 183 6.25 10.15 -3.22
CA ILE A 183 6.34 8.98 -2.33
C ILE A 183 6.42 7.64 -3.08
N THR A 184 5.71 7.50 -4.21
CA THR A 184 5.79 6.30 -5.05
C THR A 184 7.20 6.14 -5.61
N ARG A 185 7.81 7.24 -6.05
CA ARG A 185 9.20 7.28 -6.55
C ARG A 185 10.19 6.91 -5.44
N ASP A 186 10.01 7.46 -4.24
CA ASP A 186 10.87 7.16 -3.08
C ASP A 186 10.81 5.68 -2.71
N ILE A 187 9.61 5.09 -2.66
CA ILE A 187 9.41 3.66 -2.36
C ILE A 187 10.03 2.77 -3.45
N LEU A 188 9.88 3.12 -4.74
CA LEU A 188 10.54 2.41 -5.84
C LEU A 188 12.06 2.46 -5.72
N GLY A 189 12.62 3.62 -5.38
CA GLY A 189 14.06 3.78 -5.18
C GLY A 189 14.59 2.90 -4.04
N LEU A 190 13.83 2.76 -2.94
CA LEU A 190 14.20 1.86 -1.84
C LEU A 190 14.05 0.38 -2.23
N LEU A 191 13.14 0.05 -3.12
CA LEU A 191 12.92 -1.32 -3.61
C LEU A 191 13.95 -1.73 -4.68
N GLN A 192 14.54 -0.77 -5.38
CA GLN A 192 15.48 -1.00 -6.48
C GLN A 192 16.59 -2.01 -6.17
N PRO A 193 17.35 -1.91 -5.04
CA PRO A 193 18.45 -2.85 -4.76
C PRO A 193 17.98 -4.31 -4.61
N HIS A 194 16.72 -4.52 -4.25
CA HIS A 194 16.13 -5.86 -4.15
C HIS A 194 15.73 -6.38 -5.53
N ILE A 195 15.08 -5.55 -6.34
CA ILE A 195 14.68 -5.87 -7.70
C ILE A 195 15.90 -6.21 -8.56
N GLU A 196 16.97 -5.43 -8.47
CA GLU A 196 18.24 -5.68 -9.21
C GLU A 196 18.90 -7.00 -8.83
N ARG A 197 18.69 -7.45 -7.58
CA ARG A 197 19.14 -8.79 -7.12
C ARG A 197 18.11 -9.88 -7.37
N ASN A 198 17.07 -9.61 -8.11
CA ASN A 198 15.98 -10.53 -8.45
C ASN A 198 15.32 -11.18 -7.21
N CYS A 199 15.14 -10.41 -6.15
CA CYS A 199 14.50 -10.86 -4.90
C CYS A 199 13.59 -9.79 -4.29
N LEU A 200 12.75 -10.20 -3.34
CA LEU A 200 12.02 -9.28 -2.47
C LEU A 200 12.86 -8.92 -1.22
N PRO A 201 12.51 -7.81 -0.55
CA PRO A 201 13.06 -7.51 0.77
C PRO A 201 12.79 -8.67 1.75
N PRO A 202 13.69 -8.96 2.71
CA PRO A 202 13.38 -9.90 3.76
C PRO A 202 12.29 -9.36 4.69
N VAL A 203 11.54 -10.25 5.33
CA VAL A 203 10.38 -9.88 6.17
C VAL A 203 10.76 -8.98 7.35
N ASP A 204 11.97 -9.15 7.87
CA ASP A 204 12.55 -8.38 8.99
C ASP A 204 13.24 -7.08 8.56
N CYS A 205 13.26 -6.76 7.25
CA CYS A 205 13.85 -5.50 6.77
C CYS A 205 13.25 -4.30 7.52
N PRO A 206 14.05 -3.24 7.78
CA PRO A 206 13.52 -2.00 8.34
C PRO A 206 12.44 -1.38 7.45
N VAL A 207 11.44 -0.75 8.05
CA VAL A 207 10.37 -0.06 7.34
C VAL A 207 10.72 1.41 7.18
N SER A 208 10.75 1.92 5.96
CA SER A 208 10.94 3.35 5.71
C SER A 208 9.67 4.11 6.11
N PHE A 209 9.79 5.04 7.06
CA PHE A 209 8.67 5.86 7.54
C PHE A 209 8.85 7.32 7.14
N HIS A 210 8.03 7.72 6.18
CA HIS A 210 8.01 9.06 5.58
C HIS A 210 6.92 9.91 6.24
N HIS A 211 7.29 10.96 6.93
CA HIS A 211 6.34 11.82 7.63
C HIS A 211 6.87 13.23 7.87
N ASN A 212 6.04 14.12 8.40
CA ASN A 212 6.45 15.45 8.80
C ASN A 212 6.79 15.52 10.30
N ILE A 213 7.95 16.07 10.60
CA ILE A 213 8.37 16.49 11.96
C ILE A 213 8.54 18.00 11.93
N ALA A 214 7.81 18.71 12.78
CA ALA A 214 7.89 20.18 12.89
C ALA A 214 7.87 20.90 11.51
N SER A 215 6.94 20.45 10.63
CA SER A 215 6.76 20.96 9.26
C SER A 215 7.85 20.59 8.24
N THR A 216 8.85 19.81 8.64
CA THR A 216 9.90 19.29 7.74
C THR A 216 9.62 17.86 7.37
N TRP A 217 9.82 17.50 6.09
CA TRP A 217 9.74 16.13 5.62
C TRP A 217 10.91 15.32 6.16
N ALA A 218 10.62 14.19 6.78
CA ALA A 218 11.59 13.31 7.38
C ALA A 218 11.36 11.85 6.97
N VAL A 219 12.43 11.09 6.94
CA VAL A 219 12.40 9.63 6.74
C VAL A 219 13.10 8.97 7.91
N GLU A 220 12.38 8.11 8.62
CA GLU A 220 12.91 7.28 9.71
C GLU A 220 12.89 5.80 9.29
N MET A 221 13.83 5.01 9.78
CA MET A 221 13.84 3.56 9.60
C MET A 221 13.30 2.90 10.86
N LEU A 222 12.12 2.25 10.76
CA LEU A 222 11.51 1.52 11.87
C LEU A 222 11.96 0.06 11.81
N SER A 223 12.51 -0.44 12.92
CA SER A 223 12.90 -1.84 13.09
C SER A 223 12.50 -2.35 14.47
N LEU A 224 12.24 -3.65 14.56
CA LEU A 224 12.12 -4.31 15.86
C LEU A 224 13.49 -4.31 16.55
N ALA A 225 13.49 -4.17 17.87
CA ALA A 225 14.70 -4.35 18.65
C ALA A 225 15.26 -5.75 18.40
N LYS A 226 16.57 -5.88 18.17
CA LYS A 226 17.20 -7.20 18.14
C LYS A 226 17.17 -7.74 19.56
N THR A 227 16.43 -8.84 19.75
CA THR A 227 16.46 -9.65 20.97
C THR A 227 17.77 -10.41 21.08
#